data_c09d6d9b96a2cf968a54b6e35829fbdf
#
_entry.id   c09d6d9b96a2cf968a54b6e35829fbdf
#
_cell.length_a   1.000
_cell.length_b   1.000
_cell.length_c   1.000
_cell.angle_alpha   90.00
_cell.angle_beta   90.00
_cell.angle_gamma   90.00
#
_symmetry.space_group_name_H-M   'P 1'
#
loop_
_entity.id
_entity.type
_entity.pdbx_description
1 polymer ?
#
loop_
_entity_poly.entity_id
_entity_poly.type
_entity_poly.pdbx_seq_one_letter_code
_entity_poly.pdbx_strand_id
1 'polypeptide(L)'
;MGDKLILEQTIDQINKDLILSGFEPILDAQKSLPCNIVYLQDFFQINYGGNLMKLKSFLYRIDLAESFANELINNDFEKLVYLVFNRVKKKVVFRAKNS
;
A
#
# COMPACT_ATOMS: atom_id res chain seq x y z
N MET A 1 6.38 -17.26 13.61
CA MET A 1 5.47 -16.13 13.40
C MET A 1 4.36 -16.52 12.44
N GLY A 2 3.12 -16.26 12.82
CA GLY A 2 2.00 -16.59 11.96
C GLY A 2 1.84 -15.58 10.83
N ASP A 3 1.21 -16.03 9.75
CA ASP A 3 0.89 -15.16 8.61
C ASP A 3 0.02 -13.98 9.02
N LYS A 4 -0.82 -14.17 10.03
CA LYS A 4 -1.68 -13.11 10.56
C LYS A 4 -0.87 -11.95 11.11
N LEU A 5 0.20 -12.22 11.85
CA LEU A 5 1.05 -11.16 12.41
C LEU A 5 1.76 -10.39 11.29
N ILE A 6 2.25 -11.10 10.28
CA ILE A 6 2.89 -10.46 9.11
C ILE A 6 1.89 -9.57 8.38
N LEU A 7 0.65 -10.04 8.21
CA LEU A 7 -0.39 -9.25 7.56
C LEU A 7 -0.71 -7.99 8.36
N GLU A 8 -0.87 -8.11 9.68
CA GLU A 8 -1.13 -6.95 10.53
C GLU A 8 -0.01 -5.93 10.46
N GLN A 9 1.23 -6.37 10.50
CA GLN A 9 2.38 -5.49 10.40
C GLN A 9 2.47 -4.83 9.02
N THR A 10 2.11 -5.55 7.97
CA THR A 10 2.08 -5.01 6.62
C THR A 10 1.04 -3.91 6.50
N ILE A 11 -0.16 -4.15 7.02
CA ILE A 11 -1.24 -3.16 7.03
C ILE A 11 -0.84 -1.92 7.82
N ASP A 12 -0.26 -2.11 9.00
CA ASP A 12 0.18 -0.99 9.83
C ASP A 12 1.27 -0.18 9.13
N GLN A 13 2.18 -0.84 8.43
CA GLN A 13 3.24 -0.14 7.70
C GLN A 13 2.68 0.66 6.52
N ILE A 14 1.71 0.10 5.79
CA ILE A 14 1.07 0.84 4.69
C ILE A 14 0.37 2.08 5.25
N ASN A 15 -0.37 1.95 6.34
CA ASN A 15 -1.03 3.09 6.97
C ASN A 15 -0.04 4.16 7.41
N LYS A 16 1.09 3.75 7.98
CA LYS A 16 2.14 4.67 8.38
C LYS A 16 2.69 5.45 7.18
N ASP A 17 2.94 4.76 6.07
CA ASP A 17 3.43 5.38 4.86
C ASP A 17 2.39 6.32 4.25
N LEU A 18 1.10 5.98 4.33
CA LEU A 18 0.03 6.87 3.91
C LEU A 18 0.02 8.17 4.73
N ILE A 19 0.11 8.04 6.05
CA ILE A 19 0.14 9.21 6.94
C ILE A 19 1.35 10.09 6.59
N LEU A 20 2.51 9.50 6.40
CA LEU A 20 3.74 10.24 6.07
C LEU A 20 3.68 10.88 4.69
N SER A 21 2.79 10.43 3.82
CA SER A 21 2.58 11.00 2.49
C SER A 21 1.45 12.03 2.44
N GLY A 22 0.86 12.34 3.59
CA GLY A 22 -0.18 13.36 3.68
C GLY A 22 -1.60 12.83 3.60
N PHE A 23 -1.80 11.53 3.71
CA PHE A 23 -3.12 10.89 3.74
C PHE A 23 -3.47 10.44 5.15
N GLU A 24 -4.72 10.02 5.32
CA GLU A 24 -5.15 9.35 6.54
C GLU A 24 -4.96 7.85 6.41
N PRO A 25 -4.91 7.10 7.54
CA PRO A 25 -4.88 5.65 7.46
C PRO A 25 -6.23 5.14 6.97
N ILE A 26 -6.22 4.27 5.95
CA ILE A 26 -7.45 3.75 5.34
C ILE A 26 -7.60 2.25 5.51
N LEU A 27 -6.54 1.55 5.90
CA LEU A 27 -6.60 0.10 6.08
C LEU A 27 -6.88 -0.24 7.55
N ASP A 28 -7.43 -1.43 7.78
CA ASP A 28 -7.83 -1.87 9.11
C ASP A 28 -7.30 -3.29 9.36
N ALA A 29 -6.35 -3.41 10.28
CA ALA A 29 -5.74 -4.70 10.62
C ALA A 29 -6.74 -5.68 11.24
N GLN A 30 -7.91 -5.20 11.70
CA GLN A 30 -8.97 -6.05 12.24
C GLN A 30 -9.84 -6.65 11.13
N LYS A 31 -9.71 -6.16 9.91
CA LYS A 31 -10.47 -6.65 8.76
C LYS A 31 -9.67 -7.66 7.96
N SER A 32 -10.35 -8.44 7.11
CA SER A 32 -9.70 -9.43 6.27
C SER A 32 -8.83 -8.78 5.20
N LEU A 33 -7.92 -9.56 4.61
CA LEU A 33 -7.11 -9.08 3.49
C LEU A 33 -7.98 -8.64 2.30
N PRO A 34 -9.01 -9.42 1.87
CA PRO A 34 -9.87 -8.95 0.78
C PRO A 34 -10.52 -7.59 1.05
N CYS A 35 -10.95 -7.33 2.29
CA CYS A 35 -11.51 -6.02 2.63
C CYS A 35 -10.47 -4.91 2.47
N ASN A 36 -9.25 -5.15 2.94
CA ASN A 36 -8.19 -4.15 2.84
C ASN A 36 -7.75 -3.91 1.40
N ILE A 37 -7.78 -4.95 0.56
CA ILE A 37 -7.50 -4.81 -0.87
C ILE A 37 -8.52 -3.86 -1.51
N VAL A 38 -9.81 -4.04 -1.21
CA VAL A 38 -10.87 -3.17 -1.73
C VAL A 38 -10.67 -1.72 -1.24
N TYR A 39 -10.37 -1.53 0.04
CA TYR A 39 -10.14 -0.19 0.58
C TYR A 39 -9.01 0.53 -0.16
N LEU A 40 -7.89 -0.15 -0.40
CA LEU A 40 -6.75 0.47 -1.07
C LEU A 40 -7.05 0.71 -2.55
N GLN A 41 -7.78 -0.20 -3.19
CA GLN A 41 -8.20 -0.03 -4.58
C GLN A 41 -9.09 1.20 -4.74
N ASP A 42 -10.09 1.35 -3.88
CA ASP A 42 -10.97 2.52 -3.87
C ASP A 42 -10.18 3.80 -3.61
N PHE A 43 -9.23 3.74 -2.69
CA PHE A 43 -8.36 4.87 -2.38
C PHE A 43 -7.59 5.34 -3.62
N PHE A 44 -6.99 4.44 -4.37
CA PHE A 44 -6.28 4.79 -5.59
C PHE A 44 -7.22 5.39 -6.63
N GLN A 45 -8.40 4.81 -6.80
CA GLN A 45 -9.38 5.28 -7.76
C GLN A 45 -9.85 6.70 -7.43
N ILE A 46 -10.19 6.94 -6.17
CA ILE A 46 -10.67 8.25 -5.71
C ILE A 46 -9.59 9.32 -5.86
N ASN A 47 -8.34 9.00 -5.53
CA ASN A 47 -7.27 9.98 -5.50
C ASN A 47 -6.55 10.16 -6.84
N TYR A 48 -6.80 9.30 -7.80
CA TYR A 48 -6.15 9.38 -9.11
C TYR A 48 -6.44 10.70 -9.82
N GLY A 49 -7.67 11.18 -9.73
CA GLY A 49 -8.09 12.39 -10.43
C GLY A 49 -7.75 13.70 -9.72
N GLY A 50 -7.48 13.68 -8.41
CA GLY A 50 -7.31 14.90 -7.65
C GLY A 50 -6.04 15.03 -6.83
N ASN A 51 -5.41 13.90 -6.50
CA ASN A 51 -4.25 13.86 -5.60
C ASN A 51 -3.09 13.05 -6.19
N LEU A 52 -2.89 13.12 -7.49
CA LEU A 52 -1.89 12.32 -8.19
C LEU A 52 -0.47 12.52 -7.62
N MET A 53 -0.12 13.76 -7.25
CA MET A 53 1.20 14.05 -6.70
C MET A 53 1.40 13.35 -5.36
N LYS A 54 0.38 13.36 -4.50
CA LYS A 54 0.45 12.65 -3.22
C LYS A 54 0.51 11.15 -3.40
N LEU A 55 -0.23 10.61 -4.38
CA LEU A 55 -0.15 9.19 -4.72
C LEU A 55 1.27 8.81 -5.15
N LYS A 56 1.87 9.60 -6.00
CA LYS A 56 3.25 9.37 -6.43
C LYS A 56 4.22 9.43 -5.25
N SER A 57 4.00 10.37 -4.34
CA SER A 57 4.81 10.48 -3.12
C SER A 57 4.71 9.22 -2.26
N PHE A 58 3.50 8.70 -2.09
CA PHE A 58 3.28 7.45 -1.36
C PHE A 58 4.01 6.28 -2.03
N LEU A 59 3.85 6.12 -3.34
CA LEU A 59 4.50 5.03 -4.08
C LEU A 59 6.02 5.16 -4.03
N TYR A 60 6.52 6.39 -4.11
CA TYR A 60 7.95 6.65 -4.00
C TYR A 60 8.49 6.22 -2.64
N ARG A 61 7.73 6.51 -1.58
CA ARG A 61 8.13 6.14 -0.21
C ARG A 61 8.26 4.64 -0.02
N ILE A 62 7.47 3.86 -0.74
CA ILE A 62 7.57 2.39 -0.68
C ILE A 62 8.40 1.81 -1.82
N ASP A 63 9.13 2.65 -2.55
CA ASP A 63 10.05 2.29 -3.64
C ASP A 63 9.36 1.69 -4.87
N LEU A 64 8.17 2.19 -5.20
CA LEU A 64 7.42 1.71 -6.37
C LEU A 64 7.19 2.75 -7.45
N ALA A 65 7.60 4.01 -7.25
CA ALA A 65 7.17 5.12 -8.08
C ALA A 65 7.41 4.96 -9.58
N GLU A 66 8.62 4.57 -9.97
CA GLU A 66 8.97 4.50 -11.39
C GLU A 66 8.36 3.28 -12.08
N SER A 67 8.37 2.14 -11.37
CA SER A 67 7.89 0.88 -11.94
C SER A 67 6.38 0.88 -12.19
N PHE A 68 5.62 1.70 -11.45
CA PHE A 68 4.16 1.62 -11.44
C PHE A 68 3.46 2.87 -11.92
N ALA A 69 4.20 3.86 -12.41
CA ALA A 69 3.59 5.00 -13.07
C ALA A 69 2.70 4.57 -14.23
N ASN A 70 3.09 3.52 -14.94
CA ASN A 70 2.31 2.97 -16.05
C ASN A 70 0.99 2.36 -15.60
N GLU A 71 0.97 1.67 -14.46
CA GLU A 71 -0.26 1.09 -13.91
C GLU A 71 -1.23 2.19 -13.48
N LEU A 72 -0.72 3.28 -12.91
CA LEU A 72 -1.56 4.44 -12.59
C LEU A 72 -2.14 5.06 -13.86
N ILE A 73 -1.31 5.21 -14.89
CA ILE A 73 -1.74 5.78 -16.18
C ILE A 73 -2.80 4.90 -16.84
N ASN A 74 -2.67 3.59 -16.73
CA ASN A 74 -3.58 2.63 -17.34
C ASN A 74 -4.80 2.31 -16.46
N ASN A 75 -4.92 2.93 -15.27
CA ASN A 75 -6.01 2.68 -14.32
C ASN A 75 -6.08 1.23 -13.84
N ASP A 76 -4.94 0.53 -13.83
CA ASP A 76 -4.90 -0.86 -13.35
C ASP A 76 -4.69 -0.87 -11.83
N PHE A 77 -5.71 -0.39 -11.10
CA PHE A 77 -5.64 -0.27 -9.65
C PHE A 77 -5.59 -1.61 -8.93
N GLU A 78 -6.21 -2.63 -9.49
CA GLU A 78 -6.17 -3.97 -8.90
C GLU A 78 -4.73 -4.48 -8.86
N LYS A 79 -4.02 -4.40 -9.96
CA LYS A 79 -2.62 -4.80 -10.05
C LYS A 79 -1.75 -3.95 -9.11
N LEU A 80 -2.00 -2.65 -9.09
CA LEU A 80 -1.24 -1.73 -8.23
C LEU A 80 -1.38 -2.08 -6.76
N VAL A 81 -2.58 -2.44 -6.31
CA VAL A 81 -2.82 -2.83 -4.92
C VAL A 81 -2.00 -4.06 -4.55
N TYR A 82 -2.01 -5.10 -5.39
CA TYR A 82 -1.22 -6.29 -5.12
C TYR A 82 0.28 -5.98 -5.05
N LEU A 83 0.75 -5.11 -5.92
CA LEU A 83 2.16 -4.71 -5.93
C LEU A 83 2.54 -3.97 -4.64
N VAL A 84 1.67 -3.08 -4.16
CA VAL A 84 1.88 -2.38 -2.90
C VAL A 84 1.97 -3.36 -1.73
N PHE A 85 0.99 -4.26 -1.60
CA PHE A 85 1.00 -5.25 -0.52
C PHE A 85 2.25 -6.13 -0.57
N ASN A 86 2.60 -6.61 -1.75
CA ASN A 86 3.78 -7.47 -1.90
C ASN A 86 5.07 -6.75 -1.54
N ARG A 87 5.21 -5.51 -1.98
CA ARG A 87 6.41 -4.73 -1.69
C ARG A 87 6.57 -4.45 -0.20
N VAL A 88 5.50 -3.99 0.44
CA VAL A 88 5.54 -3.68 1.87
C VAL A 88 5.71 -4.96 2.70
N LYS A 89 5.03 -6.03 2.31
CA LYS A 89 5.18 -7.33 2.98
C LYS A 89 6.63 -7.79 2.95
N LYS A 90 7.31 -7.66 1.82
CA LYS A 90 8.74 -8.03 1.71
C LYS A 90 9.59 -7.24 2.69
N LYS A 91 9.33 -5.94 2.83
CA LYS A 91 10.06 -5.10 3.79
C LYS A 91 9.82 -5.55 5.22
N VAL A 92 8.58 -5.84 5.57
CA VAL A 92 8.21 -6.30 6.92
C VAL A 92 8.91 -7.62 7.24
N VAL A 93 8.86 -8.58 6.32
CA VAL A 93 9.51 -9.88 6.49
C VAL A 93 11.01 -9.74 6.61
N PHE A 94 11.61 -8.89 5.78
CA PHE A 94 13.04 -8.64 5.83
C PHE A 94 13.47 -8.08 7.19
N ARG A 95 12.76 -7.10 7.72
CA ARG A 95 13.04 -6.53 9.04
C ARG A 95 12.92 -7.58 10.13
N ALA A 96 11.90 -8.43 10.09
CA ALA A 96 11.69 -9.47 11.08
C ALA A 96 12.85 -10.47 11.10
N LYS A 97 13.40 -10.79 9.93
CA LYS A 97 14.53 -11.73 9.83
C LYS A 97 15.87 -11.13 10.27
N ASN A 98 15.99 -9.81 10.23
CA ASN A 98 17.25 -9.12 10.49
C ASN A 98 17.25 -8.31 11.78
N SER A 99 16.23 -8.48 12.59
CA SER A 99 16.12 -7.77 13.88
C SER A 99 16.66 -8.61 15.03
#